data_3c03c3122d60bdcfd98804f66aea53ec
#
_entry.id   3c03c3122d60bdcfd98804f66aea53ec
#
_cell.length_a   1.000
_cell.length_b   1.000
_cell.length_c   1.000
_cell.angle_alpha   90.00
_cell.angle_beta   90.00
_cell.angle_gamma   90.00
#
_symmetry.space_group_name_H-M   'P 1'
#
loop_
_entity.id
_entity.type
_entity.pdbx_description
1 polymer ?
#
loop_
_entity_poly.entity_id
_entity_poly.type
_entity_poly.pdbx_seq_one_letter_code
_entity_poly.pdbx_strand_id
1 'polypeptide(L)'
;MTPDKDILTKEIESWEGFAYALRKENRTLFEEMLDRCKKTEYVDCAAAKGESFSTEALVLVLIFEQQKMINELIRKLGKADRI
;
A
#
# COMPACT_ATOMS: atom_id res chain seq x y z
N MET A 1 -22.55 -1.69 -17.41
CA MET A 1 -22.48 -1.59 -15.94
C MET A 1 -21.05 -1.81 -15.50
N THR A 2 -20.45 -0.80 -14.88
CA THR A 2 -19.12 -0.95 -14.33
C THR A 2 -19.20 -1.79 -13.06
N PRO A 3 -18.33 -2.80 -12.89
CA PRO A 3 -18.32 -3.56 -11.63
C PRO A 3 -17.97 -2.64 -10.47
N ASP A 4 -18.54 -2.91 -9.32
CA ASP A 4 -18.23 -2.17 -8.12
C ASP A 4 -16.76 -2.35 -7.77
N LYS A 5 -16.11 -1.26 -7.37
CA LYS A 5 -14.74 -1.32 -6.91
C LYS A 5 -14.68 -2.04 -5.57
N ASP A 6 -13.61 -2.77 -5.36
CA ASP A 6 -13.38 -3.43 -4.08
C ASP A 6 -13.10 -2.41 -2.97
N ILE A 7 -13.17 -2.88 -1.74
CA ILE A 7 -13.00 -2.05 -0.54
C ILE A 7 -11.64 -1.35 -0.54
N LEU A 8 -10.59 -2.07 -0.87
CA LEU A 8 -9.22 -1.53 -0.84
C LEU A 8 -9.04 -0.44 -1.91
N THR A 9 -9.53 -0.67 -3.12
CA THR A 9 -9.43 0.31 -4.20
C THR A 9 -10.18 1.60 -3.85
N LYS A 10 -11.37 1.48 -3.28
CA LYS A 10 -12.14 2.65 -2.82
C LYS A 10 -11.38 3.43 -1.75
N GLU A 11 -10.77 2.73 -0.81
CA GLU A 11 -9.99 3.36 0.25
C GLU A 11 -8.79 4.11 -0.34
N ILE A 12 -8.06 3.47 -1.25
CA ILE A 12 -6.89 4.09 -1.90
C ILE A 12 -7.31 5.37 -2.62
N GLU A 13 -8.40 5.33 -3.37
CA GLU A 13 -8.89 6.51 -4.09
C GLU A 13 -9.31 7.64 -3.16
N SER A 14 -9.78 7.32 -1.96
CA SER A 14 -10.19 8.34 -0.99
C SER A 14 -9.03 9.20 -0.51
N TRP A 15 -7.79 8.78 -0.76
CA TRP A 15 -6.59 9.51 -0.33
C TRP A 15 -6.03 10.46 -1.38
N GLU A 16 -6.73 10.65 -2.51
CA GLU A 16 -6.28 11.58 -3.56
C GLU A 16 -6.09 13.01 -3.05
N GLY A 17 -7.04 13.51 -2.26
CA GLY A 17 -6.93 14.85 -1.69
C GLY A 17 -5.71 15.02 -0.79
N PHE A 18 -5.43 13.99 0.00
CA PHE A 18 -4.24 13.97 0.83
C PHE A 18 -2.97 14.03 -0.03
N ALA A 19 -2.93 13.24 -1.10
CA ALA A 19 -1.80 13.20 -2.01
C ALA A 19 -1.56 14.57 -2.65
N TYR A 20 -2.62 15.24 -3.09
CA TYR A 20 -2.52 16.56 -3.71
C TYR A 20 -2.03 17.63 -2.76
N ALA A 21 -2.23 17.46 -1.45
CA ALA A 21 -1.73 18.39 -0.45
C ALA A 21 -0.23 18.24 -0.20
N LEU A 22 0.36 17.14 -0.64
CA LEU A 22 1.80 16.91 -0.50
C LEU A 22 2.58 17.68 -1.57
N ARG A 23 3.85 17.97 -1.28
CA ARG A 23 4.76 18.53 -2.28
C ARG A 23 4.94 17.50 -3.41
N LYS A 24 5.27 17.99 -4.61
CA LYS A 24 5.30 17.17 -5.80
C LYS A 24 6.11 15.88 -5.66
N GLU A 25 7.33 15.96 -5.14
CA GLU A 25 8.20 14.81 -4.98
C GLU A 25 7.63 13.81 -3.95
N ASN A 26 7.01 14.33 -2.89
CA ASN A 26 6.37 13.50 -1.87
C ASN A 26 5.08 12.86 -2.39
N ARG A 27 4.36 13.59 -3.23
CA ARG A 27 3.14 13.06 -3.87
C ARG A 27 3.46 11.83 -4.71
N THR A 28 4.51 11.92 -5.53
CA THR A 28 4.93 10.81 -6.38
C THR A 28 5.26 9.58 -5.53
N LEU A 29 6.02 9.77 -4.45
CA LEU A 29 6.37 8.68 -3.55
C LEU A 29 5.11 8.07 -2.92
N PHE A 30 4.20 8.93 -2.43
CA PHE A 30 2.97 8.48 -1.79
C PHE A 30 2.09 7.67 -2.76
N GLU A 31 1.95 8.15 -3.98
CA GLU A 31 1.18 7.45 -5.01
C GLU A 31 1.79 6.09 -5.35
N GLU A 32 3.11 6.01 -5.42
CA GLU A 32 3.81 4.74 -5.62
C GLU A 32 3.56 3.76 -4.48
N MET A 33 3.57 4.26 -3.24
CA MET A 33 3.27 3.42 -2.06
C MET A 33 1.86 2.84 -2.16
N LEU A 34 0.88 3.67 -2.50
CA LEU A 34 -0.50 3.22 -2.64
C LEU A 34 -0.64 2.22 -3.79
N ASP A 35 0.07 2.47 -4.88
CA ASP A 35 0.03 1.59 -6.04
C ASP A 35 0.54 0.18 -5.73
N ARG A 36 1.56 0.08 -4.90
CA ARG A 36 2.11 -1.21 -4.46
C ARG A 36 1.11 -2.01 -3.63
N CYS A 37 0.11 -1.37 -3.06
CA CYS A 37 -0.93 -2.03 -2.28
C CYS A 37 -2.02 -2.65 -3.15
N LYS A 38 -2.03 -2.40 -4.44
CA LYS A 38 -3.05 -2.90 -5.37
C LYS A 38 -2.71 -4.33 -5.80
N LYS A 39 -2.75 -5.27 -4.85
CA LYS A 39 -2.49 -6.69 -5.09
C LYS A 39 -3.71 -7.49 -4.67
N THR A 40 -4.00 -8.56 -5.40
CA THR A 40 -5.15 -9.42 -5.12
C THR A 40 -5.15 -9.91 -3.67
N GLU A 41 -3.98 -10.31 -3.17
CA GLU A 41 -3.85 -10.76 -1.78
C GLU A 41 -4.34 -9.70 -0.80
N TYR A 42 -3.95 -8.44 -1.01
CA TYR A 42 -4.34 -7.35 -0.13
C TYR A 42 -5.82 -6.98 -0.26
N VAL A 43 -6.36 -7.10 -1.48
CA VAL A 43 -7.80 -6.90 -1.71
C VAL A 43 -8.59 -7.92 -0.88
N ASP A 44 -8.15 -9.17 -0.88
CA ASP A 44 -8.80 -10.23 -0.12
C ASP A 44 -8.69 -10.00 1.39
N CYS A 45 -7.54 -9.53 1.85
CA CYS A 45 -7.33 -9.21 3.27
C CYS A 45 -8.24 -8.05 3.70
N ALA A 46 -8.36 -7.02 2.90
CA ALA A 46 -9.23 -5.88 3.20
C ALA A 46 -10.69 -6.31 3.25
N ALA A 47 -11.11 -7.16 2.31
CA ALA A 47 -12.47 -7.70 2.28
C ALA A 47 -12.76 -8.52 3.54
N ALA A 48 -11.80 -9.33 3.97
CA ALA A 48 -11.94 -10.15 5.18
C ALA A 48 -12.09 -9.31 6.44
N LYS A 49 -11.43 -8.15 6.49
CA LYS A 49 -11.53 -7.24 7.64
C LYS A 49 -12.87 -6.50 7.65
N GLY A 50 -13.41 -6.17 6.48
CA GLY A 50 -14.70 -5.53 6.32
C GLY A 50 -14.61 -4.04 6.03
N GLU A 51 -15.65 -3.52 5.38
CA GLU A 51 -15.68 -2.15 4.87
C GLU A 51 -15.52 -1.10 5.96
N SER A 52 -16.04 -1.36 7.16
CA SER A 52 -15.93 -0.42 8.29
C SER A 52 -14.49 -0.19 8.74
N PHE A 53 -13.57 -1.06 8.35
CA PHE A 53 -12.16 -1.02 8.75
C PHE A 53 -11.24 -0.83 7.53
N SER A 54 -11.75 -0.24 6.45
CA SER A 54 -10.98 -0.10 5.21
C SER A 54 -9.72 0.75 5.39
N THR A 55 -9.80 1.82 6.19
CA THR A 55 -8.65 2.67 6.45
C THR A 55 -7.57 1.91 7.22
N GLU A 56 -7.99 1.21 8.28
CA GLU A 56 -7.07 0.40 9.08
C GLU A 56 -6.44 -0.71 8.25
N ALA A 57 -7.23 -1.35 7.40
CA ALA A 57 -6.71 -2.38 6.50
C ALA A 57 -5.65 -1.82 5.57
N LEU A 58 -5.90 -0.66 4.97
CA LEU A 58 -4.90 -0.03 4.09
C LEU A 58 -3.62 0.33 4.85
N VAL A 59 -3.75 0.90 6.04
CA VAL A 59 -2.57 1.27 6.85
C VAL A 59 -1.72 0.04 7.16
N LEU A 60 -2.37 -1.07 7.56
CA LEU A 60 -1.64 -2.31 7.87
C LEU A 60 -1.01 -2.92 6.62
N VAL A 61 -1.68 -2.86 5.48
CA VAL A 61 -1.12 -3.32 4.20
C VAL A 61 0.11 -2.50 3.83
N LEU A 62 0.06 -1.17 4.01
CA LEU A 62 1.20 -0.29 3.77
C LEU A 62 2.39 -0.67 4.65
N ILE A 63 2.15 -0.89 5.93
CA ILE A 63 3.18 -1.29 6.89
C ILE A 63 3.77 -2.66 6.49
N PHE A 64 2.91 -3.60 6.14
CA PHE A 64 3.32 -4.94 5.74
C PHE A 64 4.20 -4.89 4.47
N GLU A 65 3.78 -4.11 3.49
CA GLU A 65 4.54 -3.94 2.25
C GLU A 65 5.89 -3.32 2.53
N GLN A 66 5.95 -2.32 3.40
CA GLN A 66 7.21 -1.70 3.82
C GLN A 66 8.11 -2.72 4.53
N GLN A 67 7.55 -3.56 5.39
CA GLN A 67 8.33 -4.58 6.10
C GLN A 67 8.95 -5.57 5.11
N LYS A 68 8.20 -5.96 4.09
CA LYS A 68 8.74 -6.84 3.05
C LYS A 68 9.91 -6.19 2.33
N MET A 69 9.81 -4.91 2.02
CA MET A 69 10.88 -4.16 1.36
C MET A 69 12.10 -4.03 2.26
N ILE A 70 11.90 -3.79 3.54
CA ILE A 70 12.99 -3.72 4.52
C ILE A 70 13.71 -5.07 4.62
N ASN A 71 12.95 -6.15 4.71
CA ASN A 71 13.52 -7.50 4.77
C ASN A 71 14.33 -7.82 3.52
N GLU A 72 13.83 -7.44 2.37
CA GLU A 72 14.52 -7.64 1.10
C GLU A 72 15.83 -6.85 1.05
N LEU A 73 15.80 -5.60 1.50
CA LEU A 73 16.99 -4.75 1.55
C LEU A 73 18.04 -5.31 2.51
N ILE A 74 17.61 -5.74 3.69
CA ILE A 74 18.52 -6.36 4.69
C ILE A 74 19.18 -7.59 4.08
N ARG A 75 18.41 -8.43 3.39
CA ARG A 75 18.94 -9.63 2.74
C ARG A 75 20.02 -9.28 1.71
N LYS A 76 19.76 -8.25 0.89
CA LYS A 76 20.72 -7.80 -0.12
C LYS A 76 21.97 -7.23 0.50
N LEU A 77 21.85 -6.45 1.57
CA LEU A 77 22.99 -5.88 2.29
C LEU A 77 23.82 -6.99 2.95
N GLY A 78 23.16 -7.99 3.54
CA GLY A 78 23.85 -9.12 4.13
C GLY A 78 24.68 -9.88 3.11
N LYS A 79 24.17 -10.03 1.89
CA LYS A 79 24.92 -10.68 0.81
C LYS A 79 26.13 -9.84 0.38
N ALA A 80 25.97 -8.51 0.35
CA ALA A 80 27.04 -7.61 -0.02
C ALA A 80 28.18 -7.65 1.00
N ASP A 81 27.86 -7.79 2.28
CA ASP A 81 28.85 -7.84 3.37
C ASP A 81 29.62 -9.15 3.43
N ARG A 82 29.21 -10.17 2.69
CA ARG A 82 29.82 -11.49 2.70
C ARG A 82 30.85 -11.70 1.60
N ILE A 83 31.29 -10.67 1.01
CA ILE A 83 32.33 -10.75 -0.02
C ILE A 83 33.67 -11.16 0.59
#